data_4ffbc412cf6a89c09ea8a5145ec623e1
#
_entry.id   4ffbc412cf6a89c09ea8a5145ec623e1
#
_cell.length_a   1.000
_cell.length_b   1.000
_cell.length_c   1.000
_cell.angle_alpha   90.00
_cell.angle_beta   90.00
_cell.angle_gamma   90.00
#
_symmetry.space_group_name_H-M   'P 1'
#
loop_
_entity.id
_entity.type
_entity.pdbx_description
1 polymer ?
#
loop_
_entity_poly.entity_id
_entity_poly.type
_entity_poly.pdbx_seq_one_letter_code
_entity_poly.pdbx_strand_id
1 'polypeptide(L)'
;EIKYPDSKKASPDLEVEDVVIKNEQIRHLFGLELKENEVKHLLEKAQFEFENHQVRIPPYRRDILHPYDIIEDIGIMYGFDKIKGAPLRTFTAGSTLSINEFIDKIREIVVGLGYQEVMSPILTNKDLLYKNMNIDDFGTIEIDDYMSATYSVVRSWLIPNLMEVLSKNKHVSFPQKIFEEGLVNTRKGDDVREWSRIAIASSHDESNYTEMRQILDYILKCLGLHCDIEEAEH
;
A
#
# COMPACT_ATOMS: atom_id res chain seq x y z
N GLU A 1 1.84 4.70 -43.39
CA GLU A 1 1.54 3.29 -43.73
C GLU A 1 2.85 2.50 -43.73
N ILE A 2 2.93 1.46 -42.88
CA ILE A 2 4.08 0.56 -42.82
C ILE A 2 3.69 -0.73 -43.53
N LYS A 3 4.49 -1.12 -44.51
CA LYS A 3 4.28 -2.36 -45.29
C LYS A 3 5.19 -3.45 -44.71
N TYR A 4 4.59 -4.51 -44.21
CA TYR A 4 5.26 -5.76 -43.83
C TYR A 4 5.11 -6.77 -44.98
N PRO A 5 5.93 -7.83 -45.03
CA PRO A 5 5.79 -8.86 -46.08
C PRO A 5 4.39 -9.45 -46.19
N ASP A 6 3.74 -9.66 -45.04
CA ASP A 6 2.44 -10.34 -44.90
C ASP A 6 1.28 -9.43 -44.51
N SER A 7 1.53 -8.13 -44.23
CA SER A 7 0.49 -7.21 -43.80
C SER A 7 0.82 -5.75 -44.05
N LYS A 8 -0.23 -4.94 -44.10
CA LYS A 8 -0.11 -3.47 -44.11
C LYS A 8 -0.68 -2.96 -42.82
N LYS A 9 0.06 -2.12 -42.11
CA LYS A 9 -0.41 -1.45 -40.91
C LYS A 9 -0.34 0.06 -41.10
N ALA A 10 -1.49 0.73 -40.96
CA ALA A 10 -1.53 2.17 -40.85
C ALA A 10 -1.28 2.61 -39.42
N SER A 11 -0.42 3.59 -39.21
CA SER A 11 -0.14 4.17 -37.91
C SER A 11 0.18 5.67 -38.12
N PRO A 12 -0.34 6.55 -37.26
CA PRO A 12 -1.31 6.27 -36.17
C PRO A 12 -2.68 5.88 -36.74
N ASP A 13 -3.47 5.20 -35.91
CA ASP A 13 -4.88 5.01 -36.15
C ASP A 13 -5.61 6.31 -35.83
N LEU A 14 -6.31 6.84 -36.84
CA LEU A 14 -7.04 8.11 -36.80
C LEU A 14 -8.56 7.89 -36.84
N GLU A 15 -9.01 6.65 -36.61
CA GLU A 15 -10.43 6.39 -36.50
C GLU A 15 -11.00 7.08 -35.25
N VAL A 16 -12.20 7.62 -35.43
CA VAL A 16 -12.95 8.29 -34.37
C VAL A 16 -13.75 7.24 -33.62
N GLU A 17 -13.69 7.26 -32.31
CA GLU A 17 -14.46 6.37 -31.47
C GLU A 17 -15.69 7.09 -30.90
N ASP A 18 -16.84 6.40 -30.86
CA ASP A 18 -18.06 6.91 -30.27
C ASP A 18 -18.33 6.20 -28.94
N VAL A 19 -18.57 6.98 -27.88
CA VAL A 19 -18.89 6.45 -26.54
C VAL A 19 -20.22 7.02 -26.06
N VAL A 20 -21.05 6.17 -25.48
CA VAL A 20 -22.34 6.57 -24.91
C VAL A 20 -22.17 6.97 -23.44
N ILE A 21 -22.64 8.17 -23.07
CA ILE A 21 -22.67 8.66 -21.70
C ILE A 21 -24.12 8.88 -21.28
N LYS A 22 -24.47 8.41 -20.06
CA LYS A 22 -25.77 8.64 -19.46
C LYS A 22 -25.68 9.65 -18.34
N ASN A 23 -26.68 10.52 -18.20
CA ASN A 23 -26.74 11.50 -17.11
C ASN A 23 -26.74 10.83 -15.73
N GLU A 24 -27.23 9.59 -15.61
CA GLU A 24 -27.12 8.81 -14.37
C GLU A 24 -25.69 8.54 -13.93
N GLN A 25 -24.79 8.32 -14.87
CA GLN A 25 -23.36 8.09 -14.57
C GLN A 25 -22.71 9.37 -14.04
N ILE A 26 -23.04 10.53 -14.62
CA ILE A 26 -22.58 11.84 -14.15
C ILE A 26 -23.09 12.10 -12.71
N ARG A 27 -24.39 11.86 -12.50
CA ARG A 27 -25.00 12.00 -11.17
C ARG A 27 -24.39 11.06 -10.15
N HIS A 28 -24.10 9.82 -10.53
CA HIS A 28 -23.51 8.84 -9.64
C HIS A 28 -22.09 9.21 -9.20
N LEU A 29 -21.27 9.73 -10.13
CA LEU A 29 -19.87 10.09 -9.84
C LEU A 29 -19.71 11.43 -9.14
N PHE A 30 -20.43 12.46 -9.57
CA PHE A 30 -20.26 13.83 -9.08
C PHE A 30 -21.40 14.33 -8.20
N GLY A 31 -22.51 13.59 -8.13
CA GLY A 31 -23.71 14.07 -7.45
C GLY A 31 -24.39 15.27 -8.15
N LEU A 32 -24.02 15.56 -9.41
CA LEU A 32 -24.53 16.68 -10.17
C LEU A 32 -25.71 16.25 -11.05
N GLU A 33 -26.79 17.02 -11.00
CA GLU A 33 -27.91 16.90 -11.94
C GLU A 33 -27.76 17.93 -13.05
N LEU A 34 -27.12 17.54 -14.14
CA LEU A 34 -26.90 18.39 -15.30
C LEU A 34 -27.96 18.12 -16.36
N LYS A 35 -28.45 19.20 -17.00
CA LYS A 35 -29.31 19.09 -18.17
C LYS A 35 -28.47 18.72 -19.39
N GLU A 36 -29.09 18.10 -20.37
CA GLU A 36 -28.40 17.67 -21.58
C GLU A 36 -27.65 18.80 -22.29
N ASN A 37 -28.23 20.00 -22.34
CA ASN A 37 -27.58 21.17 -22.92
C ASN A 37 -26.36 21.62 -22.12
N GLU A 38 -26.36 21.43 -20.80
CA GLU A 38 -25.20 21.75 -19.95
C GLU A 38 -24.08 20.74 -20.17
N VAL A 39 -24.42 19.44 -20.23
CA VAL A 39 -23.47 18.37 -20.56
C VAL A 39 -22.85 18.63 -21.93
N LYS A 40 -23.67 18.92 -22.96
CA LYS A 40 -23.21 19.28 -24.28
C LYS A 40 -22.21 20.44 -24.26
N HIS A 41 -22.55 21.52 -23.58
CA HIS A 41 -21.69 22.70 -23.48
C HIS A 41 -20.34 22.39 -22.79
N LEU A 42 -20.33 21.54 -21.76
CA LEU A 42 -19.11 21.15 -21.06
C LEU A 42 -18.23 20.25 -21.94
N LEU A 43 -18.84 19.32 -22.68
CA LEU A 43 -18.14 18.46 -23.62
C LEU A 43 -17.55 19.26 -24.81
N GLU A 44 -18.28 20.22 -25.35
CA GLU A 44 -17.77 21.13 -26.38
C GLU A 44 -16.57 21.95 -25.88
N LYS A 45 -16.57 22.39 -24.63
CA LYS A 45 -15.38 23.02 -24.00
C LYS A 45 -14.18 22.08 -23.92
N ALA A 46 -14.42 20.81 -23.66
CA ALA A 46 -13.40 19.76 -23.66
C ALA A 46 -13.04 19.28 -25.09
N GLN A 47 -13.59 19.92 -26.14
CA GLN A 47 -13.36 19.62 -27.55
C GLN A 47 -13.91 18.27 -28.02
N PHE A 48 -14.97 17.77 -27.36
CA PHE A 48 -15.75 16.64 -27.83
C PHE A 48 -16.98 17.08 -28.61
N GLU A 49 -17.36 16.29 -29.61
CA GLU A 49 -18.69 16.38 -30.22
C GLU A 49 -19.68 15.53 -29.42
N PHE A 50 -20.90 16.09 -29.20
CA PHE A 50 -21.92 15.38 -28.41
C PHE A 50 -23.28 15.52 -29.10
N GLU A 51 -23.86 14.36 -29.39
CA GLU A 51 -25.21 14.27 -29.97
C GLU A 51 -25.90 12.99 -29.52
N ASN A 52 -27.17 13.08 -29.10
CA ASN A 52 -28.00 11.94 -28.71
C ASN A 52 -27.32 10.99 -27.68
N HIS A 53 -26.71 11.54 -26.64
CA HIS A 53 -25.93 10.82 -25.63
C HIS A 53 -24.65 10.12 -26.17
N GLN A 54 -24.31 10.30 -27.43
CA GLN A 54 -23.04 9.84 -27.99
C GLN A 54 -22.01 10.96 -27.95
N VAL A 55 -20.84 10.62 -27.43
CA VAL A 55 -19.66 11.49 -27.44
C VAL A 55 -18.71 10.94 -28.47
N ARG A 56 -18.33 11.78 -29.41
CA ARG A 56 -17.32 11.47 -30.40
C ARG A 56 -15.95 11.88 -29.91
N ILE A 57 -15.05 10.89 -29.78
CA ILE A 57 -13.70 11.06 -29.25
C ILE A 57 -12.75 11.39 -30.39
N PRO A 58 -12.07 12.55 -30.34
CA PRO A 58 -11.06 12.88 -31.34
C PRO A 58 -9.88 11.89 -31.32
N PRO A 59 -9.27 11.55 -32.49
CA PRO A 59 -8.20 10.56 -32.54
C PRO A 59 -6.95 10.86 -31.70
N TYR A 60 -6.74 12.12 -31.31
CA TYR A 60 -5.61 12.52 -30.48
C TYR A 60 -5.81 12.22 -28.98
N ARG A 61 -7.08 11.96 -28.53
CA ARG A 61 -7.42 11.62 -27.14
C ARG A 61 -7.27 10.11 -26.92
N ARG A 62 -6.02 9.67 -26.80
CA ARG A 62 -5.67 8.25 -26.55
C ARG A 62 -5.73 7.86 -25.07
N ASP A 63 -6.01 8.82 -24.22
CA ASP A 63 -6.21 8.70 -22.77
C ASP A 63 -7.61 8.20 -22.41
N ILE A 64 -8.59 8.33 -23.30
CA ILE A 64 -9.96 7.90 -23.07
C ILE A 64 -10.08 6.38 -23.26
N LEU A 65 -10.16 5.66 -22.16
CA LEU A 65 -10.27 4.18 -22.13
C LEU A 65 -11.65 3.72 -21.65
N HIS A 66 -12.38 4.58 -20.95
CA HIS A 66 -13.67 4.28 -20.32
C HIS A 66 -14.59 5.51 -20.37
N PRO A 67 -15.93 5.34 -20.38
CA PRO A 67 -16.87 6.48 -20.28
C PRO A 67 -16.61 7.41 -19.08
N TYR A 68 -15.99 6.93 -18.03
CA TYR A 68 -15.67 7.73 -16.84
C TYR A 68 -14.57 8.75 -17.09
N ASP A 69 -13.67 8.51 -18.03
CA ASP A 69 -12.63 9.48 -18.41
C ASP A 69 -13.27 10.73 -19.06
N ILE A 70 -14.33 10.51 -19.85
CA ILE A 70 -15.11 11.62 -20.42
C ILE A 70 -15.92 12.35 -19.34
N ILE A 71 -16.45 11.61 -18.36
CA ILE A 71 -17.17 12.23 -17.24
C ILE A 71 -16.20 13.04 -16.38
N GLU A 72 -14.97 12.61 -16.21
CA GLU A 72 -13.90 13.38 -15.55
C GLU A 72 -13.69 14.73 -16.28
N ASP A 73 -13.57 14.72 -17.59
CA ASP A 73 -13.48 15.96 -18.39
C ASP A 73 -14.69 16.89 -18.19
N ILE A 74 -15.90 16.34 -18.08
CA ILE A 74 -17.08 17.12 -17.72
C ILE A 74 -16.90 17.79 -16.35
N GLY A 75 -16.37 17.07 -15.37
CA GLY A 75 -16.08 17.58 -14.04
C GLY A 75 -15.02 18.69 -14.06
N ILE A 76 -13.98 18.54 -14.85
CA ILE A 76 -12.91 19.53 -15.04
C ILE A 76 -13.50 20.80 -15.65
N MET A 77 -14.30 20.67 -16.72
CA MET A 77 -14.91 21.82 -17.41
C MET A 77 -16.00 22.51 -16.57
N TYR A 78 -16.67 21.76 -15.71
CA TYR A 78 -17.60 22.30 -14.73
C TYR A 78 -16.87 23.11 -13.64
N GLY A 79 -15.72 22.62 -13.20
CA GLY A 79 -14.89 23.13 -12.12
C GLY A 79 -15.15 22.38 -10.81
N PHE A 80 -14.20 21.59 -10.38
CA PHE A 80 -14.29 20.80 -9.13
C PHE A 80 -14.49 21.67 -7.88
N ASP A 81 -13.97 22.89 -7.88
CA ASP A 81 -14.14 23.90 -6.84
C ASP A 81 -15.59 24.34 -6.66
N LYS A 82 -16.44 24.17 -7.66
CA LYS A 82 -17.87 24.49 -7.61
C LYS A 82 -18.73 23.37 -7.07
N ILE A 83 -18.17 22.14 -7.01
CA ILE A 83 -18.89 20.98 -6.50
C ILE A 83 -18.94 21.04 -4.98
N LYS A 84 -20.14 21.24 -4.43
CA LYS A 84 -20.34 21.25 -2.99
C LYS A 84 -20.53 19.85 -2.46
N GLY A 85 -19.68 19.43 -1.53
CA GLY A 85 -19.85 18.18 -0.81
C GLY A 85 -21.16 18.17 -0.02
N ALA A 86 -21.91 17.09 -0.11
CA ALA A 86 -23.07 16.88 0.74
C ALA A 86 -22.71 15.95 1.92
N PRO A 87 -23.09 16.28 3.16
CA PRO A 87 -22.87 15.38 4.28
C PRO A 87 -23.68 14.10 4.10
N LEU A 88 -23.13 13.00 4.59
CA LEU A 88 -23.86 11.74 4.63
C LEU A 88 -25.11 11.88 5.50
N ARG A 89 -26.24 11.42 5.02
CA ARG A 89 -27.52 11.41 5.74
C ARG A 89 -27.74 10.12 6.51
N THR A 90 -26.98 9.11 6.23
CA THR A 90 -26.97 7.81 6.91
C THR A 90 -25.62 7.63 7.61
N PHE A 91 -25.66 6.99 8.76
CA PHE A 91 -24.43 6.57 9.44
C PHE A 91 -24.40 5.07 9.53
N THR A 92 -23.20 4.52 9.52
CA THR A 92 -22.95 3.12 9.83
C THR A 92 -22.03 3.08 11.03
N ALA A 93 -22.30 2.17 11.95
CA ALA A 93 -21.35 1.87 13.02
C ALA A 93 -20.27 0.96 12.46
N GLY A 94 -19.03 1.41 12.52
CA GLY A 94 -17.86 0.59 12.23
C GLY A 94 -17.38 -0.13 13.48
N SER A 95 -16.54 -1.15 13.29
CA SER A 95 -15.79 -1.79 14.37
C SER A 95 -14.35 -2.02 13.93
N THR A 96 -13.45 -2.04 14.88
CA THR A 96 -12.07 -2.44 14.63
C THR A 96 -12.02 -3.95 14.39
N LEU A 97 -11.12 -4.40 13.52
CA LEU A 97 -10.86 -5.82 13.34
C LEU A 97 -10.25 -6.39 14.65
N SER A 98 -10.67 -7.58 15.06
CA SER A 98 -10.19 -8.23 16.28
C SER A 98 -8.68 -8.41 16.33
N ILE A 99 -8.04 -8.60 15.17
CA ILE A 99 -6.58 -8.66 15.10
C ILE A 99 -5.93 -7.33 15.47
N ASN A 100 -6.49 -6.20 15.05
CA ASN A 100 -5.97 -4.88 15.42
C ASN A 100 -6.13 -4.59 16.91
N GLU A 101 -7.27 -4.99 17.50
CA GLU A 101 -7.47 -4.88 18.95
C GLU A 101 -6.45 -5.72 19.74
N PHE A 102 -6.08 -6.88 19.20
CA PHE A 102 -5.05 -7.73 19.79
C PHE A 102 -3.65 -7.11 19.66
N ILE A 103 -3.32 -6.58 18.48
CA ILE A 103 -2.06 -5.88 18.22
C ILE A 103 -1.92 -4.66 19.16
N ASP A 104 -2.98 -3.86 19.30
CA ASP A 104 -2.96 -2.68 20.17
C ASP A 104 -2.70 -3.06 21.62
N LYS A 105 -3.27 -4.17 22.12
CA LYS A 105 -2.94 -4.69 23.46
C LYS A 105 -1.46 -5.05 23.61
N ILE A 106 -0.87 -5.68 22.59
CA ILE A 106 0.57 -6.01 22.63
C ILE A 106 1.40 -4.72 22.66
N ARG A 107 1.06 -3.74 21.81
CA ARG A 107 1.74 -2.43 21.76
C ARG A 107 1.71 -1.75 23.14
N GLU A 108 0.54 -1.68 23.77
CA GLU A 108 0.40 -1.10 25.10
C GLU A 108 1.28 -1.79 26.15
N ILE A 109 1.36 -3.12 26.14
CA ILE A 109 2.22 -3.89 27.03
C ILE A 109 3.70 -3.56 26.79
N VAL A 110 4.14 -3.54 25.53
CA VAL A 110 5.54 -3.32 25.17
C VAL A 110 5.97 -1.87 25.44
N VAL A 111 5.09 -0.90 25.16
CA VAL A 111 5.31 0.51 25.55
C VAL A 111 5.37 0.64 27.08
N GLY A 112 4.51 -0.06 27.80
CA GLY A 112 4.54 -0.10 29.28
C GLY A 112 5.83 -0.68 29.87
N LEU A 113 6.57 -1.50 29.12
CA LEU A 113 7.91 -2.00 29.46
C LEU A 113 9.05 -1.01 29.11
N GLY A 114 8.71 0.17 28.58
CA GLY A 114 9.67 1.22 28.26
C GLY A 114 10.29 1.11 26.86
N TYR A 115 9.67 0.37 25.95
CA TYR A 115 10.10 0.26 24.57
C TYR A 115 9.45 1.33 23.70
N GLN A 116 10.22 1.87 22.76
CA GLN A 116 9.74 2.78 21.74
C GLN A 116 9.34 2.01 20.50
N GLU A 117 8.13 2.24 20.01
CA GLU A 117 7.71 1.73 18.70
C GLU A 117 8.45 2.45 17.57
N VAL A 118 8.92 1.67 16.61
CA VAL A 118 9.51 2.16 15.38
C VAL A 118 8.78 1.55 14.19
N MET A 119 8.85 2.23 13.05
CA MET A 119 8.27 1.75 11.81
C MET A 119 9.32 1.82 10.70
N SER A 120 9.56 0.68 10.08
CA SER A 120 10.50 0.56 8.97
C SER A 120 9.77 0.23 7.66
N PRO A 121 10.37 0.53 6.50
CA PRO A 121 9.77 0.17 5.20
C PRO A 121 9.60 -1.35 5.07
N ILE A 122 8.50 -1.75 4.41
CA ILE A 122 8.26 -3.16 4.05
C ILE A 122 9.25 -3.62 2.98
N LEU A 123 9.64 -2.70 2.08
CA LEU A 123 10.62 -2.96 1.04
C LEU A 123 12.04 -2.80 1.58
N THR A 124 12.90 -3.74 1.22
CA THR A 124 14.29 -3.83 1.70
C THR A 124 15.16 -4.55 0.67
N ASN A 125 16.28 -5.12 1.09
CA ASN A 125 17.20 -5.88 0.26
C ASN A 125 17.70 -7.16 0.96
N LYS A 126 18.22 -8.11 0.18
CA LYS A 126 18.70 -9.40 0.70
C LYS A 126 19.94 -9.26 1.58
N ASP A 127 20.80 -8.27 1.32
CA ASP A 127 21.98 -8.04 2.14
C ASP A 127 21.59 -7.71 3.58
N LEU A 128 20.59 -6.85 3.76
CA LEU A 128 20.06 -6.52 5.08
C LEU A 128 19.39 -7.73 5.74
N LEU A 129 18.52 -8.44 5.00
CA LEU A 129 17.72 -9.52 5.57
C LEU A 129 18.55 -10.75 5.97
N TYR A 130 19.55 -11.11 5.18
CA TYR A 130 20.22 -12.41 5.29
C TYR A 130 21.73 -12.30 5.48
N LYS A 131 22.43 -11.60 4.58
CA LYS A 131 23.88 -11.53 4.60
C LYS A 131 24.42 -10.89 5.88
N ASN A 132 23.84 -9.77 6.30
CA ASN A 132 24.25 -9.07 7.53
C ASN A 132 23.85 -9.85 8.79
N MET A 133 22.88 -10.74 8.68
CA MET A 133 22.42 -11.60 9.76
C MET A 133 23.10 -12.97 9.77
N ASN A 134 23.92 -13.28 8.76
CA ASN A 134 24.62 -14.56 8.59
C ASN A 134 23.66 -15.77 8.58
N ILE A 135 22.53 -15.63 7.87
CA ILE A 135 21.53 -16.70 7.68
C ILE A 135 21.22 -16.86 6.20
N ASP A 136 20.70 -18.03 5.87
CA ASP A 136 20.24 -18.34 4.51
C ASP A 136 18.86 -17.72 4.20
N ASP A 137 18.59 -17.48 2.92
CA ASP A 137 17.29 -17.03 2.44
C ASP A 137 16.22 -18.11 2.64
N PHE A 138 15.18 -17.83 3.40
CA PHE A 138 14.10 -18.76 3.72
C PHE A 138 12.77 -18.46 3.00
N GLY A 139 12.83 -17.80 1.87
CA GLY A 139 11.66 -17.56 1.00
C GLY A 139 11.36 -16.09 0.76
N THR A 140 12.35 -15.35 0.28
CA THR A 140 12.20 -13.94 -0.09
C THR A 140 11.32 -13.78 -1.31
N ILE A 141 10.46 -12.76 -1.26
CA ILE A 141 9.70 -12.28 -2.40
C ILE A 141 10.48 -11.15 -3.05
N GLU A 142 10.94 -11.38 -4.27
CA GLU A 142 11.67 -10.40 -5.06
C GLU A 142 10.70 -9.57 -5.90
N ILE A 143 11.01 -8.28 -6.06
CA ILE A 143 10.24 -7.37 -6.90
C ILE A 143 10.85 -7.40 -8.29
N ASP A 144 9.99 -7.66 -9.27
CA ASP A 144 10.37 -7.52 -10.66
C ASP A 144 10.46 -6.02 -11.03
N ASP A 145 11.47 -5.63 -11.81
CA ASP A 145 11.70 -4.24 -12.24
C ASP A 145 11.76 -3.19 -11.11
N TYR A 146 12.49 -3.49 -10.03
CA TYR A 146 12.66 -2.54 -8.91
C TYR A 146 13.43 -1.27 -9.33
N MET A 147 13.01 -0.12 -8.80
CA MET A 147 13.65 1.17 -9.09
C MET A 147 15.00 1.37 -8.39
N SER A 148 15.26 0.65 -7.30
CA SER A 148 16.49 0.77 -6.49
C SER A 148 16.84 -0.56 -5.87
N ALA A 149 18.11 -0.97 -5.93
CA ALA A 149 18.60 -2.18 -5.28
C ALA A 149 18.38 -2.19 -3.75
N THR A 150 18.23 -1.03 -3.15
CA THR A 150 17.90 -0.89 -1.72
C THR A 150 16.51 -1.42 -1.39
N TYR A 151 15.59 -1.41 -2.36
CA TYR A 151 14.18 -1.78 -2.20
C TYR A 151 13.77 -2.83 -3.24
N SER A 152 14.54 -3.92 -3.29
CA SER A 152 14.38 -4.98 -4.29
C SER A 152 13.58 -6.18 -3.81
N VAL A 153 13.29 -6.27 -2.51
CA VAL A 153 12.56 -7.40 -1.92
C VAL A 153 11.57 -6.94 -0.85
N VAL A 154 10.57 -7.77 -0.61
CA VAL A 154 9.66 -7.60 0.53
C VAL A 154 10.29 -8.25 1.78
N ARG A 155 10.21 -7.59 2.94
CA ARG A 155 10.79 -8.11 4.18
C ARG A 155 10.14 -9.42 4.60
N SER A 156 10.95 -10.39 4.95
CA SER A 156 10.52 -11.71 5.43
C SER A 156 10.46 -11.79 6.97
N TRP A 157 11.11 -10.88 7.67
CA TRP A 157 11.16 -10.76 9.12
C TRP A 157 11.59 -9.34 9.55
N LEU A 158 11.41 -9.02 10.84
CA LEU A 158 11.56 -7.65 11.36
C LEU A 158 12.91 -7.38 12.04
N ILE A 159 13.60 -8.40 12.55
CA ILE A 159 14.85 -8.20 13.31
C ILE A 159 15.91 -7.41 12.53
N PRO A 160 16.18 -7.70 11.23
CA PRO A 160 17.17 -6.93 10.47
C PRO A 160 16.82 -5.44 10.37
N ASN A 161 15.53 -5.13 10.25
CA ASN A 161 15.08 -3.75 10.20
C ASN A 161 15.34 -3.01 11.53
N LEU A 162 15.10 -3.67 12.67
CA LEU A 162 15.45 -3.12 13.99
C LEU A 162 16.96 -2.92 14.13
N MET A 163 17.77 -3.88 13.65
CA MET A 163 19.22 -3.75 13.65
C MET A 163 19.68 -2.57 12.80
N GLU A 164 19.05 -2.34 11.65
CA GLU A 164 19.31 -1.18 10.82
C GLU A 164 18.97 0.13 11.54
N VAL A 165 17.82 0.19 12.20
CA VAL A 165 17.41 1.36 13.01
C VAL A 165 18.46 1.65 14.09
N LEU A 166 18.86 0.65 14.87
CA LEU A 166 19.90 0.80 15.89
C LEU A 166 21.24 1.26 15.30
N SER A 167 21.63 0.70 14.16
CA SER A 167 22.89 1.04 13.50
C SER A 167 22.95 2.49 13.01
N LYS A 168 21.83 3.04 12.56
CA LYS A 168 21.69 4.42 12.10
C LYS A 168 21.56 5.43 13.25
N ASN A 169 21.18 4.96 14.45
CA ASN A 169 20.91 5.80 15.61
C ASN A 169 21.97 5.67 16.72
N LYS A 170 23.21 5.34 16.38
CA LYS A 170 24.33 5.25 17.35
C LYS A 170 24.62 6.54 18.10
N HIS A 171 24.16 7.68 17.58
CA HIS A 171 24.28 8.99 18.20
C HIS A 171 23.25 9.26 19.31
N VAL A 172 22.22 8.43 19.41
CA VAL A 172 21.21 8.50 20.46
C VAL A 172 21.76 7.79 21.72
N SER A 173 21.46 8.35 22.88
CA SER A 173 21.92 7.78 24.16
C SER A 173 21.30 6.40 24.44
N PHE A 174 22.09 5.57 25.13
CA PHE A 174 21.67 4.25 25.60
C PHE A 174 21.04 4.34 27.00
N PRO A 175 20.16 3.42 27.40
CA PRO A 175 19.72 2.23 26.65
C PRO A 175 18.78 2.56 25.50
N GLN A 176 18.92 1.85 24.37
CA GLN A 176 17.98 1.92 23.27
C GLN A 176 17.11 0.65 23.30
N LYS A 177 15.83 0.83 23.57
CA LYS A 177 14.81 -0.22 23.65
C LYS A 177 13.76 0.08 22.60
N ILE A 178 13.72 -0.72 21.53
CA ILE A 178 12.83 -0.50 20.39
C ILE A 178 12.05 -1.76 20.04
N PHE A 179 10.89 -1.58 19.45
CA PHE A 179 10.10 -2.66 18.87
C PHE A 179 9.40 -2.22 17.61
N GLU A 180 9.04 -3.17 16.78
CA GLU A 180 8.21 -2.96 15.60
C GLU A 180 7.19 -4.08 15.51
N GLU A 181 5.94 -3.71 15.26
CA GLU A 181 4.90 -4.61 14.78
C GLU A 181 4.66 -4.31 13.31
N GLY A 182 4.54 -5.35 12.49
CA GLY A 182 4.26 -5.17 11.09
C GLY A 182 4.16 -6.46 10.30
N LEU A 183 3.68 -6.29 9.07
CA LEU A 183 3.55 -7.37 8.11
C LEU A 183 4.92 -7.82 7.60
N VAL A 184 5.06 -9.14 7.50
CA VAL A 184 6.18 -9.82 6.87
C VAL A 184 5.65 -10.88 5.90
N ASN A 185 6.37 -11.09 4.82
CA ASN A 185 5.93 -11.97 3.75
C ASN A 185 7.01 -12.97 3.38
N THR A 186 6.62 -14.23 3.21
CA THR A 186 7.51 -15.27 2.71
C THR A 186 6.84 -16.05 1.59
N ARG A 187 7.67 -16.60 0.72
CA ARG A 187 7.24 -17.48 -0.37
C ARG A 187 7.59 -18.93 -0.03
N LYS A 188 6.64 -19.83 -0.23
CA LYS A 188 6.85 -21.27 -0.14
C LYS A 188 6.29 -21.94 -1.40
N GLY A 189 7.17 -22.28 -2.33
CA GLY A 189 6.77 -22.69 -3.68
C GLY A 189 6.08 -21.54 -4.42
N ASP A 190 4.86 -21.75 -4.88
CA ASP A 190 4.05 -20.72 -5.55
C ASP A 190 3.16 -19.91 -4.58
N ASP A 191 3.09 -20.31 -3.31
CA ASP A 191 2.28 -19.65 -2.30
C ASP A 191 3.04 -18.48 -1.67
N VAL A 192 2.36 -17.33 -1.54
CA VAL A 192 2.78 -16.20 -0.73
C VAL A 192 2.06 -16.28 0.61
N ARG A 193 2.81 -16.19 1.70
CA ARG A 193 2.26 -16.16 3.06
C ARG A 193 2.60 -14.84 3.71
N GLU A 194 1.59 -14.24 4.32
CA GLU A 194 1.68 -12.99 5.05
C GLU A 194 1.36 -13.23 6.54
N TRP A 195 2.15 -12.62 7.42
CA TRP A 195 1.90 -12.62 8.84
C TRP A 195 2.14 -11.23 9.44
N SER A 196 1.34 -10.90 10.44
CA SER A 196 1.70 -9.87 11.39
C SER A 196 2.70 -10.46 12.39
N ARG A 197 3.79 -9.76 12.60
CA ARG A 197 4.88 -10.14 13.50
C ARG A 197 5.22 -8.96 14.40
N ILE A 198 5.76 -9.28 15.57
CA ILE A 198 6.38 -8.31 16.45
C ILE A 198 7.84 -8.71 16.68
N ALA A 199 8.72 -7.73 16.64
CA ALA A 199 10.11 -7.88 17.02
C ALA A 199 10.48 -6.85 18.06
N ILE A 200 11.32 -7.22 19.02
CA ILE A 200 11.75 -6.39 20.14
C ILE A 200 13.27 -6.46 20.21
N ALA A 201 13.93 -5.32 20.42
CA ALA A 201 15.37 -5.24 20.54
C ALA A 201 15.75 -4.32 21.70
N SER A 202 16.67 -4.78 22.55
CA SER A 202 17.33 -4.00 23.59
C SER A 202 18.81 -3.86 23.25
N SER A 203 19.34 -2.64 23.34
CA SER A 203 20.75 -2.35 23.14
C SER A 203 21.27 -1.49 24.29
N HIS A 204 22.10 -2.08 25.13
CA HIS A 204 22.82 -1.46 26.23
C HIS A 204 23.94 -2.40 26.72
N ASP A 205 24.80 -1.92 27.59
CA ASP A 205 25.99 -2.63 28.07
C ASP A 205 25.67 -3.90 28.91
N GLU A 206 24.49 -3.94 29.54
CA GLU A 206 24.04 -5.09 30.36
C GLU A 206 23.02 -5.97 29.63
N SER A 207 22.75 -5.76 28.34
CA SER A 207 21.79 -6.55 27.56
C SER A 207 22.14 -8.04 27.56
N ASN A 208 21.17 -8.89 27.87
CA ASN A 208 21.41 -10.32 27.94
C ASN A 208 20.13 -11.12 27.67
N TYR A 209 20.30 -12.43 27.50
CA TYR A 209 19.20 -13.36 27.25
C TYR A 209 18.12 -13.33 28.35
N THR A 210 18.53 -13.21 29.62
CA THR A 210 17.59 -13.24 30.76
C THR A 210 16.64 -12.05 30.67
N GLU A 211 17.11 -10.87 30.33
CA GLU A 211 16.25 -9.68 30.12
C GLU A 211 15.19 -9.96 29.05
N MET A 212 15.60 -10.44 27.89
CA MET A 212 14.68 -10.71 26.79
C MET A 212 13.69 -11.83 27.13
N ARG A 213 14.14 -12.84 27.86
CA ARG A 213 13.27 -13.92 28.34
C ARG A 213 12.22 -13.39 29.30
N GLN A 214 12.59 -12.56 30.26
CA GLN A 214 11.65 -11.95 31.19
C GLN A 214 10.61 -11.07 30.49
N ILE A 215 11.01 -10.33 29.46
CA ILE A 215 10.11 -9.51 28.65
C ILE A 215 9.10 -10.41 27.93
N LEU A 216 9.56 -11.48 27.30
CA LEU A 216 8.70 -12.43 26.61
C LEU A 216 7.71 -13.08 27.56
N ASP A 217 8.17 -13.58 28.70
CA ASP A 217 7.33 -14.22 29.70
C ASP A 217 6.27 -13.25 30.28
N TYR A 218 6.65 -11.98 30.46
CA TYR A 218 5.72 -10.94 30.89
C TYR A 218 4.62 -10.67 29.88
N ILE A 219 5.01 -10.49 28.60
CA ILE A 219 4.06 -10.27 27.49
C ILE A 219 3.08 -11.44 27.41
N LEU A 220 3.59 -12.67 27.39
CA LEU A 220 2.76 -13.87 27.31
C LEU A 220 1.80 -13.98 28.50
N LYS A 221 2.29 -13.71 29.71
CA LYS A 221 1.46 -13.70 30.89
C LYS A 221 0.34 -12.67 30.83
N CYS A 222 0.62 -11.45 30.36
CA CYS A 222 -0.38 -10.40 30.21
C CYS A 222 -1.44 -10.75 29.15
N LEU A 223 -1.07 -11.54 28.14
CA LEU A 223 -1.96 -12.04 27.10
C LEU A 223 -2.69 -13.34 27.49
N GLY A 224 -2.35 -13.94 28.62
CA GLY A 224 -2.89 -15.26 29.05
C GLY A 224 -2.38 -16.41 28.17
N LEU A 225 -1.20 -16.25 27.55
CA LEU A 225 -0.58 -17.24 26.66
C LEU A 225 0.55 -17.98 27.38
N HIS A 226 0.78 -19.21 26.96
CA HIS A 226 1.94 -20.01 27.34
C HIS A 226 2.69 -20.46 26.11
N CYS A 227 4.01 -20.49 26.17
CA CYS A 227 4.85 -21.09 25.12
C CYS A 227 5.97 -21.92 25.77
N ASP A 228 6.30 -23.00 25.11
CA ASP A 228 7.52 -23.75 25.35
C ASP A 228 8.63 -23.17 24.48
N ILE A 229 9.81 -23.02 25.05
CA ILE A 229 10.98 -22.49 24.34
C ILE A 229 11.99 -23.61 24.27
N GLU A 230 12.37 -23.96 23.06
CA GLU A 230 13.40 -24.94 22.76
C GLU A 230 14.65 -24.24 22.23
N GLU A 231 15.82 -24.81 22.57
CA GLU A 231 17.08 -24.38 21.98
C GLU A 231 17.12 -24.83 20.51
N ALA A 232 17.41 -23.91 19.62
CA ALA A 232 17.57 -24.22 18.20
C ALA A 232 19.00 -23.90 17.76
N GLU A 233 19.56 -24.75 16.92
CA GLU A 233 20.81 -24.45 16.19
C GLU A 233 20.54 -23.35 15.16
N HIS A 234 21.45 -22.41 15.10
CA HIS A 234 21.35 -21.23 14.21
C HIS A 234 22.09 -21.48 12.90
#